data_85336e2be8a3a98e8c3ecb02c14ede12
#
_entry.id   85336e2be8a3a98e8c3ecb02c14ede12
#
_cell.length_a   1.000
_cell.length_b   1.000
_cell.length_c   1.000
_cell.angle_alpha   90.00
_cell.angle_beta   90.00
_cell.angle_gamma   90.00
#
_symmetry.space_group_name_H-M   'P 1'
#
loop_
_entity.id
_entity.type
_entity.pdbx_description
1 polymer ?
#
loop_
_entity_poly.entity_id
_entity_poly.type
_entity_poly.pdbx_seq_one_letter_code
_entity_poly.pdbx_strand_id
1 'polypeptide(L)'
;MSSSPKPDWVRAKAPVGPTHARLKELMKQYSLHTVCEEACCPNVGECWGSGTATFMIMGEFCTRACRFCNVKSGKPNGMLDPEEPAKIASAVKDLGLKYVVITSVDRDDLPDGGASHFAKTITSVRTLAPDVSVETLIPDFGGGLKEIQTVVQAAPDVIGHNLETTEPLTLKVRDPRASYRQSLEVLEHVKQLDKRVFTKSSLMLGLGEREEDVLRTFRDLRAVGTDFLTLGQYLRPSQRNLPVIEYIKPERFSYYQRAAEQLGFLYVASGPLVRSSYRAGEYFLHRMIKPIT
;
A
#
# COMPACT_ATOMS: atom_id res chain seq x y z
N MET A 1 -0.14 2.41 30.92
CA MET A 1 0.95 3.31 30.45
C MET A 1 0.29 4.41 29.64
N SER A 2 0.37 5.65 30.10
CA SER A 2 -0.19 6.83 29.41
C SER A 2 0.50 6.97 28.06
N SER A 3 -0.26 6.97 26.95
CA SER A 3 0.28 7.25 25.63
C SER A 3 0.74 8.72 25.64
N SER A 4 2.01 8.96 25.32
CA SER A 4 2.50 10.32 25.09
C SER A 4 1.59 11.05 24.10
N PRO A 5 1.25 12.33 24.34
CA PRO A 5 0.39 13.09 23.44
C PRO A 5 1.02 13.11 22.04
N LYS A 6 0.17 13.05 21.00
CA LYS A 6 0.62 13.11 19.61
C LYS A 6 1.32 14.45 19.36
N PRO A 7 2.59 14.46 18.92
CA PRO A 7 3.30 15.68 18.58
C PRO A 7 2.66 16.40 17.37
N ASP A 8 2.98 17.69 17.21
CA ASP A 8 2.36 18.49 16.15
C ASP A 8 2.68 18.02 14.73
N TRP A 9 3.87 17.45 14.51
CA TRP A 9 4.29 16.94 13.20
C TRP A 9 3.55 15.67 12.73
N VAL A 10 2.74 15.03 13.58
CA VAL A 10 1.86 13.90 13.19
C VAL A 10 0.38 14.28 13.13
N ARG A 11 0.06 15.59 13.14
CA ARG A 11 -1.29 16.07 12.98
C ARG A 11 -1.61 16.32 11.51
N ALA A 12 -2.65 15.67 11.01
CA ALA A 12 -3.15 15.88 9.66
C ALA A 12 -4.24 16.96 9.63
N LYS A 13 -4.40 17.60 8.48
CA LYS A 13 -5.52 18.51 8.22
C LYS A 13 -6.80 17.69 8.04
N ALA A 14 -7.93 18.19 8.52
CA ALA A 14 -9.22 17.56 8.29
C ALA A 14 -9.52 17.48 6.76
N PRO A 15 -10.08 16.35 6.27
CA PRO A 15 -10.46 16.23 4.87
C PRO A 15 -11.68 17.11 4.60
N VAL A 16 -11.49 18.15 3.77
CA VAL A 16 -12.54 19.09 3.38
C VAL A 16 -12.42 19.40 1.88
N GLY A 17 -13.56 19.61 1.21
CA GLY A 17 -13.58 20.08 -0.17
C GLY A 17 -14.57 19.30 -1.08
N PRO A 18 -14.92 19.87 -2.24
CA PRO A 18 -15.92 19.31 -3.16
C PRO A 18 -15.46 17.97 -3.75
N THR A 19 -14.17 17.80 -4.04
CA THR A 19 -13.61 16.54 -4.57
C THR A 19 -13.75 15.39 -3.57
N HIS A 20 -13.51 15.65 -2.28
CA HIS A 20 -13.71 14.66 -1.23
C HIS A 20 -15.17 14.22 -1.14
N ALA A 21 -16.13 15.17 -1.18
CA ALA A 21 -17.55 14.86 -1.13
C ALA A 21 -18.00 14.02 -2.34
N ARG A 22 -17.56 14.40 -3.55
CA ARG A 22 -17.85 13.67 -4.78
C ARG A 22 -17.32 12.24 -4.76
N LEU A 23 -16.09 12.05 -4.29
CA LEU A 23 -15.47 10.72 -4.22
C LEU A 23 -16.22 9.83 -3.23
N LYS A 24 -16.60 10.38 -2.07
CA LYS A 24 -17.39 9.66 -1.07
C LYS A 24 -18.77 9.25 -1.62
N GLU A 25 -19.41 10.10 -2.40
CA GLU A 25 -20.70 9.79 -3.04
C GLU A 25 -20.55 8.65 -4.06
N LEU A 26 -19.51 8.68 -4.91
CA LEU A 26 -19.22 7.63 -5.87
C LEU A 26 -18.89 6.29 -5.21
N MET A 27 -18.09 6.30 -4.12
CA MET A 27 -17.84 5.08 -3.33
C MET A 27 -19.15 4.45 -2.84
N LYS A 28 -20.07 5.27 -2.35
CA LYS A 28 -21.38 4.79 -1.91
C LYS A 28 -22.25 4.29 -3.08
N GLN A 29 -22.26 5.01 -4.20
CA GLN A 29 -23.01 4.65 -5.41
C GLN A 29 -22.58 3.29 -5.96
N TYR A 30 -21.27 3.03 -6.03
CA TYR A 30 -20.70 1.78 -6.53
C TYR A 30 -20.57 0.69 -5.46
N SER A 31 -20.91 0.97 -4.19
CA SER A 31 -20.71 0.06 -3.05
C SER A 31 -19.24 -0.41 -2.94
N LEU A 32 -18.31 0.52 -3.11
CA LEU A 32 -16.86 0.25 -3.05
C LEU A 32 -16.26 0.66 -1.70
N HIS A 33 -15.19 -0.01 -1.33
CA HIS A 33 -14.41 0.26 -0.12
C HIS A 33 -13.10 0.97 -0.46
N THR A 34 -12.66 1.86 0.43
CA THR A 34 -11.34 2.49 0.34
C THR A 34 -10.53 2.24 1.60
N VAL A 35 -9.24 1.92 1.42
CA VAL A 35 -8.30 1.88 2.56
C VAL A 35 -8.23 3.22 3.28
N CYS A 36 -8.48 4.31 2.57
CA CYS A 36 -8.46 5.66 3.13
C CYS A 36 -9.49 5.84 4.26
N GLU A 37 -10.67 5.23 4.13
CA GLU A 37 -11.71 5.25 5.15
C GLU A 37 -11.49 4.15 6.20
N GLU A 38 -11.28 2.90 5.78
CA GLU A 38 -11.12 1.75 6.67
C GLU A 38 -9.91 1.88 7.60
N ALA A 39 -8.79 2.41 7.11
CA ALA A 39 -7.58 2.63 7.89
C ALA A 39 -7.54 3.99 8.62
N CYS A 40 -8.61 4.81 8.55
CA CYS A 40 -8.63 6.16 9.11
C CYS A 40 -7.40 6.99 8.66
N CYS A 41 -7.11 6.97 7.35
CA CYS A 41 -5.90 7.57 6.80
C CYS A 41 -5.88 9.09 7.02
N PRO A 42 -4.80 9.66 7.59
CA PRO A 42 -4.71 11.10 7.82
C PRO A 42 -4.62 11.93 6.54
N ASN A 43 -4.31 11.32 5.39
CA ASN A 43 -4.04 12.01 4.12
C ASN A 43 -5.25 12.00 3.15
N VAL A 44 -6.42 11.52 3.57
CA VAL A 44 -7.61 11.39 2.70
C VAL A 44 -7.89 12.68 1.93
N GLY A 45 -7.90 13.83 2.62
CA GLY A 45 -8.22 15.12 1.98
C GLY A 45 -7.21 15.53 0.92
N GLU A 46 -5.92 15.27 1.14
CA GLU A 46 -4.84 15.62 0.20
C GLU A 46 -4.82 14.67 -1.01
N CYS A 47 -4.83 13.36 -0.77
CA CYS A 47 -4.80 12.36 -1.84
C CYS A 47 -6.01 12.45 -2.76
N TRP A 48 -7.20 12.55 -2.21
CA TRP A 48 -8.42 12.69 -2.99
C TRP A 48 -8.48 14.02 -3.73
N GLY A 49 -7.95 15.10 -3.13
CA GLY A 49 -7.82 16.40 -3.77
C GLY A 49 -6.85 16.40 -4.96
N SER A 50 -5.84 15.53 -4.96
CA SER A 50 -4.85 15.40 -6.04
C SER A 50 -5.23 14.35 -7.11
N GLY A 51 -6.43 13.75 -7.06
CA GLY A 51 -6.88 12.76 -8.04
C GLY A 51 -6.26 11.37 -7.87
N THR A 52 -5.81 11.03 -6.64
CA THR A 52 -5.31 9.71 -6.30
C THR A 52 -6.26 9.01 -5.33
N ALA A 53 -6.74 7.83 -5.67
CA ALA A 53 -7.57 7.01 -4.80
C ALA A 53 -6.97 5.61 -4.62
N THR A 54 -7.22 5.02 -3.43
CA THR A 54 -6.82 3.64 -3.11
C THR A 54 -8.06 2.82 -2.85
N PHE A 55 -8.41 1.95 -3.80
CA PHE A 55 -9.52 1.03 -3.67
C PHE A 55 -9.10 -0.24 -2.94
N MET A 56 -9.96 -0.71 -2.04
CA MET A 56 -9.79 -1.98 -1.35
C MET A 56 -10.78 -2.98 -1.91
N ILE A 57 -10.29 -4.01 -2.58
CA ILE A 57 -11.08 -5.07 -3.21
C ILE A 57 -11.26 -6.29 -2.31
N MET A 58 -12.20 -7.16 -2.69
CA MET A 58 -12.51 -8.45 -2.04
C MET A 58 -13.16 -8.30 -0.66
N GLY A 59 -13.84 -7.18 -0.43
CA GLY A 59 -14.65 -6.93 0.76
C GLY A 59 -13.89 -6.33 1.93
N GLU A 60 -14.54 -6.32 3.12
CA GLU A 60 -14.05 -5.62 4.32
C GLU A 60 -13.41 -6.55 5.38
N PHE A 61 -13.48 -7.86 5.20
CA PHE A 61 -12.95 -8.83 6.16
C PHE A 61 -11.66 -9.47 5.68
N CYS A 62 -10.58 -9.27 6.45
CA CYS A 62 -9.28 -9.90 6.23
C CYS A 62 -9.22 -11.25 6.96
N THR A 63 -8.68 -12.28 6.32
CA THR A 63 -8.44 -13.59 6.96
C THR A 63 -7.30 -13.55 7.98
N ARG A 64 -6.48 -12.48 7.97
CA ARG A 64 -5.34 -12.28 8.87
C ARG A 64 -5.62 -11.21 9.91
N ALA A 65 -4.81 -11.19 10.99
CA ALA A 65 -4.98 -10.34 12.14
C ALA A 65 -3.68 -9.59 12.51
N CYS A 66 -3.12 -8.86 11.57
CA CYS A 66 -1.93 -8.03 11.80
C CYS A 66 -2.19 -7.00 12.91
N ARG A 67 -1.31 -6.95 13.91
CA ARG A 67 -1.53 -6.17 15.15
C ARG A 67 -1.44 -4.65 14.96
N PHE A 68 -0.97 -4.20 13.82
CA PHE A 68 -0.95 -2.78 13.44
C PHE A 68 -2.20 -2.35 12.67
N CYS A 69 -2.89 -3.29 12.01
CA CYS A 69 -3.93 -3.03 11.04
C CYS A 69 -5.30 -2.77 11.69
N ASN A 70 -6.08 -1.86 11.11
CA ASN A 70 -7.43 -1.55 11.57
C ASN A 70 -8.53 -2.28 10.80
N VAL A 71 -8.20 -2.94 9.70
CA VAL A 71 -9.15 -3.73 8.92
C VAL A 71 -9.74 -4.85 9.80
N LYS A 72 -11.01 -5.12 9.62
CA LYS A 72 -11.72 -6.16 10.39
C LYS A 72 -11.16 -7.55 10.02
N SER A 73 -10.78 -8.32 11.03
CA SER A 73 -10.44 -9.74 10.82
C SER A 73 -11.69 -10.59 10.85
N GLY A 74 -11.79 -11.57 9.93
CA GLY A 74 -12.98 -12.41 9.84
C GLY A 74 -12.83 -13.56 8.84
N LYS A 75 -13.95 -14.24 8.60
CA LYS A 75 -14.04 -15.37 7.65
C LYS A 75 -15.02 -15.00 6.52
N PRO A 76 -14.54 -14.47 5.40
CA PRO A 76 -15.41 -14.11 4.27
C PRO A 76 -15.99 -15.32 3.52
N ASN A 77 -15.56 -16.55 3.85
CA ASN A 77 -16.13 -17.82 3.36
C ASN A 77 -16.19 -17.92 1.83
N GLY A 78 -15.14 -17.51 1.14
CA GLY A 78 -15.03 -17.59 -0.32
C GLY A 78 -15.89 -16.57 -1.09
N MET A 79 -16.66 -15.72 -0.42
CA MET A 79 -17.52 -14.73 -1.10
C MET A 79 -16.69 -13.68 -1.81
N LEU A 80 -17.02 -13.40 -3.06
CA LEU A 80 -16.50 -12.31 -3.90
C LEU A 80 -17.65 -11.69 -4.65
N ASP A 81 -17.60 -10.37 -4.87
CA ASP A 81 -18.48 -9.69 -5.79
C ASP A 81 -17.91 -9.78 -7.22
N PRO A 82 -18.52 -10.54 -8.13
CA PRO A 82 -18.02 -10.69 -9.50
C PRO A 82 -18.07 -9.38 -10.31
N GLU A 83 -18.90 -8.42 -9.91
CA GLU A 83 -19.04 -7.12 -10.54
C GLU A 83 -18.05 -6.07 -10.01
N GLU A 84 -17.35 -6.34 -8.90
CA GLU A 84 -16.42 -5.39 -8.28
C GLU A 84 -15.35 -4.88 -9.27
N PRO A 85 -14.72 -5.70 -10.14
CA PRO A 85 -13.77 -5.23 -11.14
C PRO A 85 -14.36 -4.18 -12.10
N ALA A 86 -15.58 -4.38 -12.56
CA ALA A 86 -16.26 -3.45 -13.46
C ALA A 86 -16.68 -2.16 -12.75
N LYS A 87 -17.14 -2.26 -11.51
CA LYS A 87 -17.49 -1.11 -10.65
C LYS A 87 -16.27 -0.23 -10.40
N ILE A 88 -15.12 -0.81 -10.09
CA ILE A 88 -13.86 -0.08 -9.89
C ILE A 88 -13.42 0.62 -11.17
N ALA A 89 -13.45 -0.07 -12.30
CA ALA A 89 -13.09 0.53 -13.57
C ALA A 89 -13.99 1.73 -13.93
N SER A 90 -15.31 1.62 -13.67
CA SER A 90 -16.25 2.72 -13.85
C SER A 90 -15.96 3.89 -12.90
N ALA A 91 -15.70 3.62 -11.61
CA ALA A 91 -15.37 4.65 -10.64
C ALA A 91 -14.07 5.38 -11.01
N VAL A 92 -13.03 4.67 -11.47
CA VAL A 92 -11.76 5.25 -11.93
C VAL A 92 -11.99 6.21 -13.10
N LYS A 93 -12.81 5.80 -14.08
CA LYS A 93 -13.16 6.63 -15.25
C LYS A 93 -13.98 7.86 -14.84
N ASP A 94 -15.03 7.69 -14.04
CA ASP A 94 -15.95 8.76 -13.64
C ASP A 94 -15.28 9.82 -12.76
N LEU A 95 -14.24 9.40 -11.99
CA LEU A 95 -13.40 10.29 -11.20
C LEU A 95 -12.31 10.99 -12.03
N GLY A 96 -12.06 10.55 -13.26
CA GLY A 96 -10.99 11.08 -14.09
C GLY A 96 -9.61 10.91 -13.47
N LEU A 97 -9.40 9.79 -12.76
CA LEU A 97 -8.12 9.54 -12.10
C LEU A 97 -7.01 9.40 -13.13
N LYS A 98 -5.82 9.86 -12.77
CA LYS A 98 -4.59 9.63 -13.54
C LYS A 98 -3.74 8.51 -12.96
N TYR A 99 -3.96 8.21 -11.68
CA TYR A 99 -3.28 7.16 -10.96
C TYR A 99 -4.24 6.48 -10.00
N VAL A 100 -4.28 5.17 -10.05
CA VAL A 100 -5.11 4.36 -9.15
C VAL A 100 -4.26 3.36 -8.38
N VAL A 101 -4.53 3.22 -7.09
CA VAL A 101 -3.97 2.13 -6.29
C VAL A 101 -5.07 1.13 -5.98
N ILE A 102 -4.83 -0.13 -6.32
CA ILE A 102 -5.72 -1.26 -6.03
C ILE A 102 -5.04 -2.10 -4.96
N THR A 103 -5.70 -2.28 -3.83
CA THR A 103 -5.22 -3.18 -2.78
C THR A 103 -6.34 -4.08 -2.31
N SER A 104 -6.05 -5.01 -1.41
CA SER A 104 -7.06 -5.93 -0.88
C SER A 104 -6.85 -6.22 0.59
N VAL A 105 -7.84 -6.88 1.17
CA VAL A 105 -7.68 -7.72 2.36
C VAL A 105 -6.97 -9.02 1.99
N ASP A 106 -6.31 -9.68 2.94
CA ASP A 106 -5.84 -11.07 2.73
C ASP A 106 -7.04 -12.03 2.64
N ARG A 107 -6.99 -12.92 1.66
CA ARG A 107 -8.05 -13.87 1.34
C ARG A 107 -7.49 -15.30 1.28
N ASP A 108 -6.85 -15.74 2.38
CA ASP A 108 -6.34 -17.12 2.52
C ASP A 108 -7.44 -18.19 2.42
N ASP A 109 -8.72 -17.77 2.39
CA ASP A 109 -9.89 -18.62 2.17
C ASP A 109 -10.18 -18.89 0.68
N LEU A 110 -9.51 -18.19 -0.24
CA LEU A 110 -9.61 -18.41 -1.68
C LEU A 110 -8.47 -19.31 -2.17
N PRO A 111 -8.71 -20.19 -3.15
CA PRO A 111 -7.69 -21.10 -3.67
C PRO A 111 -6.45 -20.41 -4.23
N ASP A 112 -6.61 -19.19 -4.79
CA ASP A 112 -5.55 -18.37 -5.38
C ASP A 112 -5.26 -17.10 -4.58
N GLY A 113 -5.72 -17.03 -3.33
CA GLY A 113 -5.56 -15.84 -2.49
C GLY A 113 -6.17 -14.56 -3.09
N GLY A 114 -6.97 -14.66 -4.17
CA GLY A 114 -7.58 -13.55 -4.89
C GLY A 114 -6.77 -13.01 -6.06
N ALA A 115 -5.70 -13.68 -6.49
CA ALA A 115 -4.85 -13.23 -7.60
C ALA A 115 -5.63 -13.04 -8.91
N SER A 116 -6.55 -13.94 -9.25
CA SER A 116 -7.43 -13.81 -10.41
C SER A 116 -8.36 -12.60 -10.32
N HIS A 117 -8.80 -12.24 -9.12
CA HIS A 117 -9.66 -11.06 -8.92
C HIS A 117 -8.86 -9.76 -9.09
N PHE A 118 -7.61 -9.71 -8.61
CA PHE A 118 -6.68 -8.61 -8.92
C PHE A 118 -6.49 -8.47 -10.44
N ALA A 119 -6.17 -9.56 -11.14
CA ALA A 119 -5.94 -9.54 -12.58
C ALA A 119 -7.16 -9.04 -13.35
N LYS A 120 -8.37 -9.49 -13.01
CA LYS A 120 -9.62 -8.99 -13.59
C LYS A 120 -9.81 -7.49 -13.34
N THR A 121 -9.54 -7.02 -12.13
CA THR A 121 -9.68 -5.60 -11.78
C THR A 121 -8.72 -4.73 -12.57
N ILE A 122 -7.43 -5.13 -12.65
CA ILE A 122 -6.43 -4.42 -13.46
C ILE A 122 -6.85 -4.37 -14.92
N THR A 123 -7.25 -5.49 -15.50
CA THR A 123 -7.68 -5.58 -16.90
C THR A 123 -8.91 -4.72 -17.17
N SER A 124 -9.89 -4.71 -16.26
CA SER A 124 -11.08 -3.87 -16.39
C SER A 124 -10.75 -2.38 -16.37
N VAL A 125 -9.86 -1.94 -15.47
CA VAL A 125 -9.38 -0.56 -15.41
C VAL A 125 -8.62 -0.20 -16.69
N ARG A 126 -7.70 -1.02 -17.15
CA ARG A 126 -6.93 -0.80 -18.37
C ARG A 126 -7.82 -0.71 -19.62
N THR A 127 -8.88 -1.50 -19.66
CA THR A 127 -9.84 -1.47 -20.79
C THR A 127 -10.66 -0.19 -20.81
N LEU A 128 -11.15 0.25 -19.65
CA LEU A 128 -12.08 1.38 -19.56
C LEU A 128 -11.41 2.74 -19.42
N ALA A 129 -10.18 2.76 -18.88
CA ALA A 129 -9.36 3.95 -18.62
C ALA A 129 -7.88 3.66 -18.98
N PRO A 130 -7.53 3.52 -20.28
CA PRO A 130 -6.21 3.06 -20.74
C PRO A 130 -5.05 4.00 -20.36
N ASP A 131 -5.32 5.29 -20.15
CA ASP A 131 -4.32 6.30 -19.81
C ASP A 131 -4.01 6.39 -18.31
N VAL A 132 -4.71 5.59 -17.48
CA VAL A 132 -4.52 5.58 -16.03
C VAL A 132 -3.35 4.67 -15.66
N SER A 133 -2.40 5.19 -14.87
CA SER A 133 -1.38 4.33 -14.26
C SER A 133 -1.97 3.51 -13.13
N VAL A 134 -1.67 2.21 -13.12
CA VAL A 134 -2.20 1.24 -12.16
C VAL A 134 -1.10 0.73 -11.23
N GLU A 135 -1.21 1.04 -9.95
CA GLU A 135 -0.44 0.40 -8.87
C GLU A 135 -1.30 -0.66 -8.21
N THR A 136 -0.72 -1.81 -7.91
CA THR A 136 -1.37 -2.83 -7.07
C THR A 136 -0.56 -3.08 -5.82
N LEU A 137 -1.19 -3.04 -4.65
CA LEU A 137 -0.60 -3.46 -3.39
C LEU A 137 -1.15 -4.84 -3.05
N ILE A 138 -0.37 -5.86 -3.33
CA ILE A 138 -0.78 -7.27 -3.23
C ILE A 138 -0.45 -7.90 -1.87
N PRO A 139 -1.21 -8.92 -1.41
CA PRO A 139 -0.81 -9.79 -0.32
C PRO A 139 0.36 -10.69 -0.75
N ASP A 140 0.85 -11.53 0.16
CA ASP A 140 1.93 -12.45 -0.15
C ASP A 140 1.48 -13.73 -0.88
N PHE A 141 0.18 -13.95 -1.02
CA PHE A 141 -0.42 -15.17 -1.61
C PHE A 141 0.16 -16.48 -1.05
N GLY A 142 0.60 -16.46 0.24
CA GLY A 142 1.28 -17.62 0.84
C GLY A 142 2.62 -17.97 0.16
N GLY A 143 3.23 -17.05 -0.59
CA GLY A 143 4.44 -17.27 -1.37
C GLY A 143 4.20 -17.91 -2.75
N GLY A 144 2.94 -17.98 -3.21
CA GLY A 144 2.55 -18.64 -4.46
C GLY A 144 3.09 -17.93 -5.71
N LEU A 145 4.04 -18.53 -6.41
CA LEU A 145 4.62 -17.95 -7.63
C LEU A 145 3.60 -17.81 -8.76
N LYS A 146 2.68 -18.77 -8.89
CA LYS A 146 1.63 -18.77 -9.92
C LYS A 146 0.66 -17.60 -9.70
N GLU A 147 0.32 -17.30 -8.47
CA GLU A 147 -0.54 -16.22 -8.06
C GLU A 147 0.11 -14.87 -8.39
N ILE A 148 1.39 -14.69 -8.05
CA ILE A 148 2.17 -13.50 -8.40
C ILE A 148 2.24 -13.35 -9.93
N GLN A 149 2.51 -14.42 -10.66
CA GLN A 149 2.54 -14.43 -12.12
C GLN A 149 1.22 -13.99 -12.73
N THR A 150 0.08 -14.41 -12.16
CA THR A 150 -1.26 -14.01 -12.62
C THR A 150 -1.45 -12.50 -12.53
N VAL A 151 -0.99 -11.86 -11.45
CA VAL A 151 -1.05 -10.41 -11.31
C VAL A 151 -0.07 -9.70 -12.25
N VAL A 152 1.17 -10.19 -12.38
CA VAL A 152 2.17 -9.62 -13.29
C VAL A 152 1.69 -9.64 -14.75
N GLN A 153 1.04 -10.72 -15.18
CA GLN A 153 0.49 -10.86 -16.53
C GLN A 153 -0.65 -9.89 -16.84
N ALA A 154 -1.37 -9.40 -15.82
CA ALA A 154 -2.36 -8.33 -15.99
C ALA A 154 -1.72 -6.96 -16.26
N ALA A 155 -0.39 -6.88 -16.22
CA ALA A 155 0.44 -5.73 -16.60
C ALA A 155 0.11 -4.43 -15.82
N PRO A 156 0.11 -4.40 -14.47
CA PRO A 156 0.11 -3.15 -13.74
C PRO A 156 1.44 -2.42 -13.92
N ASP A 157 1.46 -1.10 -13.70
CA ASP A 157 2.69 -0.31 -13.80
C ASP A 157 3.59 -0.51 -12.57
N VAL A 158 2.95 -0.69 -11.39
CA VAL A 158 3.64 -0.91 -10.13
C VAL A 158 2.99 -2.08 -9.37
N ILE A 159 3.83 -2.96 -8.84
CA ILE A 159 3.41 -3.96 -7.85
C ILE A 159 4.08 -3.64 -6.52
N GLY A 160 3.27 -3.30 -5.53
CA GLY A 160 3.67 -3.12 -4.15
C GLY A 160 3.44 -4.38 -3.32
N HIS A 161 4.36 -4.67 -2.41
CA HIS A 161 4.16 -5.58 -1.29
C HIS A 161 4.93 -5.05 -0.09
N ASN A 162 4.22 -4.77 1.01
CA ASN A 162 4.83 -4.09 2.15
C ASN A 162 5.49 -5.09 3.11
N LEU A 163 6.73 -4.79 3.53
CA LEU A 163 7.35 -5.47 4.65
C LEU A 163 6.74 -5.06 5.99
N GLU A 164 6.18 -3.85 6.07
CA GLU A 164 5.51 -3.22 7.21
C GLU A 164 6.44 -2.89 8.38
N THR A 165 7.42 -3.72 8.68
CA THR A 165 8.39 -3.53 9.76
C THR A 165 9.70 -4.26 9.46
N THR A 166 10.67 -4.16 10.36
CA THR A 166 11.97 -4.85 10.28
C THR A 166 11.85 -6.34 10.65
N GLU A 167 12.81 -7.15 10.21
CA GLU A 167 12.82 -8.59 10.45
C GLU A 167 12.59 -8.98 11.92
N PRO A 168 13.33 -8.40 12.92
CA PRO A 168 13.15 -8.78 14.33
C PRO A 168 11.76 -8.49 14.89
N LEU A 169 11.01 -7.55 14.29
CA LEU A 169 9.69 -7.16 14.76
C LEU A 169 8.54 -7.86 14.03
N THR A 170 8.82 -8.56 12.93
CA THR A 170 7.78 -9.14 12.04
C THR A 170 6.76 -9.97 12.82
N LEU A 171 7.18 -10.93 13.62
CA LEU A 171 6.27 -11.81 14.40
C LEU A 171 5.47 -11.05 15.47
N LYS A 172 5.98 -9.92 15.96
CA LYS A 172 5.28 -9.08 16.94
C LYS A 172 4.23 -8.19 16.28
N VAL A 173 4.47 -7.77 15.04
CA VAL A 173 3.70 -6.71 14.34
C VAL A 173 2.69 -7.29 13.36
N ARG A 174 3.10 -8.31 12.60
CA ARG A 174 2.29 -8.93 11.53
C ARG A 174 1.58 -10.19 12.01
N ASP A 175 0.67 -10.69 11.19
CA ASP A 175 0.06 -12.01 11.38
C ASP A 175 1.14 -13.11 11.30
N PRO A 176 1.06 -14.20 12.07
CA PRO A 176 2.07 -15.28 12.06
C PRO A 176 2.31 -15.94 10.70
N ARG A 177 1.34 -15.84 9.76
CA ARG A 177 1.47 -16.37 8.39
C ARG A 177 2.31 -15.47 7.48
N ALA A 178 2.52 -14.20 7.88
CA ALA A 178 3.34 -13.28 7.13
C ALA A 178 4.79 -13.31 7.63
N SER A 179 5.74 -13.64 6.77
CA SER A 179 7.16 -13.62 7.12
C SER A 179 7.91 -12.52 6.39
N TYR A 180 9.02 -12.06 6.99
CA TYR A 180 9.90 -11.05 6.40
C TYR A 180 10.52 -11.55 5.10
N ARG A 181 11.06 -12.78 5.12
CA ARG A 181 11.70 -13.40 3.96
C ARG A 181 10.70 -13.62 2.82
N GLN A 182 9.54 -14.20 3.09
CA GLN A 182 8.48 -14.38 2.09
C GLN A 182 8.09 -13.06 1.43
N SER A 183 8.03 -11.97 2.20
CA SER A 183 7.72 -10.65 1.65
C SER A 183 8.80 -10.11 0.71
N LEU A 184 10.08 -10.40 0.96
CA LEU A 184 11.16 -10.10 0.01
C LEU A 184 11.06 -10.97 -1.24
N GLU A 185 10.78 -12.27 -1.08
CA GLU A 185 10.62 -13.23 -2.19
C GLU A 185 9.47 -12.83 -3.12
N VAL A 186 8.36 -12.31 -2.60
CA VAL A 186 7.26 -11.76 -3.44
C VAL A 186 7.78 -10.68 -4.38
N LEU A 187 8.53 -9.69 -3.87
CA LEU A 187 9.09 -8.60 -4.68
C LEU A 187 10.15 -9.10 -5.67
N GLU A 188 10.98 -10.05 -5.26
CA GLU A 188 11.98 -10.69 -6.12
C GLU A 188 11.32 -11.43 -7.28
N HIS A 189 10.27 -12.22 -7.01
CA HIS A 189 9.52 -12.96 -8.03
C HIS A 189 8.89 -12.01 -9.06
N VAL A 190 8.34 -10.86 -8.63
CA VAL A 190 7.85 -9.86 -9.59
C VAL A 190 8.95 -9.41 -10.55
N LYS A 191 10.14 -9.12 -10.04
CA LYS A 191 11.29 -8.69 -10.86
C LYS A 191 11.85 -9.80 -11.76
N GLN A 192 11.78 -11.05 -11.32
CA GLN A 192 12.16 -12.20 -12.14
C GLN A 192 11.18 -12.44 -13.29
N LEU A 193 9.88 -12.22 -13.05
CA LEU A 193 8.82 -12.41 -14.04
C LEU A 193 8.78 -11.28 -15.07
N ASP A 194 8.88 -10.02 -14.65
CA ASP A 194 8.93 -8.87 -15.56
C ASP A 194 9.72 -7.70 -14.95
N LYS A 195 10.90 -7.44 -15.48
CA LYS A 195 11.77 -6.34 -15.02
C LYS A 195 11.20 -4.94 -15.31
N ARG A 196 10.22 -4.82 -16.20
CA ARG A 196 9.58 -3.53 -16.57
C ARG A 196 8.59 -3.06 -15.52
N VAL A 197 7.99 -4.00 -14.76
CA VAL A 197 7.09 -3.66 -13.66
C VAL A 197 7.92 -3.07 -12.52
N PHE A 198 7.55 -1.88 -12.07
CA PHE A 198 8.17 -1.29 -10.88
C PHE A 198 7.69 -2.00 -9.62
N THR A 199 8.62 -2.22 -8.68
CA THR A 199 8.30 -2.81 -7.38
C THR A 199 8.39 -1.77 -6.27
N LYS A 200 7.52 -1.91 -5.27
CA LYS A 200 7.40 -0.96 -4.16
C LYS A 200 7.21 -1.67 -2.83
N SER A 201 7.81 -1.11 -1.78
CA SER A 201 7.57 -1.57 -0.41
C SER A 201 7.42 -0.41 0.56
N SER A 202 6.87 -0.69 1.73
CA SER A 202 6.64 0.29 2.78
C SER A 202 7.05 -0.24 4.14
N LEU A 203 7.57 0.66 4.99
CA LEU A 203 7.82 0.43 6.41
C LEU A 203 7.10 1.47 7.26
N MET A 204 6.54 1.00 8.35
CA MET A 204 6.07 1.85 9.44
C MET A 204 7.15 1.93 10.52
N LEU A 205 7.44 3.14 10.98
CA LEU A 205 8.42 3.41 12.03
C LEU A 205 7.73 3.84 13.32
N GLY A 206 8.35 3.53 14.46
CA GLY A 206 7.84 3.85 15.79
C GLY A 206 7.22 2.67 16.53
N LEU A 207 7.50 1.43 16.08
CA LEU A 207 7.11 0.18 16.71
C LEU A 207 8.23 -0.42 17.60
N GLY A 208 9.39 0.27 17.71
CA GLY A 208 10.56 -0.13 18.50
C GLY A 208 11.68 -0.76 17.67
N GLU A 209 11.71 -0.49 16.37
CA GLU A 209 12.79 -0.89 15.47
C GLU A 209 14.10 -0.16 15.82
N ARG A 210 15.22 -0.86 15.66
CA ARG A 210 16.55 -0.26 15.79
C ARG A 210 16.99 0.31 14.45
N GLU A 211 17.78 1.38 14.46
CA GLU A 211 18.29 2.01 13.24
C GLU A 211 19.03 1.02 12.34
N GLU A 212 19.88 0.18 12.90
CA GLU A 212 20.62 -0.83 12.16
C GLU A 212 19.72 -1.83 11.42
N ASP A 213 18.58 -2.19 12.02
CA ASP A 213 17.60 -3.10 11.42
C ASP A 213 16.83 -2.41 10.28
N VAL A 214 16.53 -1.11 10.44
CA VAL A 214 15.91 -0.30 9.36
C VAL A 214 16.84 -0.21 8.16
N LEU A 215 18.12 0.14 8.39
CA LEU A 215 19.13 0.25 7.33
C LEU A 215 19.45 -1.11 6.68
N ARG A 216 19.38 -2.21 7.44
CA ARG A 216 19.47 -3.57 6.89
C ARG A 216 18.29 -3.84 5.97
N THR A 217 17.07 -3.54 6.39
CA THR A 217 15.86 -3.73 5.59
C THR A 217 15.94 -2.98 4.26
N PHE A 218 16.54 -1.79 4.21
CA PHE A 218 16.76 -1.07 2.94
C PHE A 218 17.68 -1.85 2.01
N ARG A 219 18.78 -2.40 2.54
CA ARG A 219 19.71 -3.23 1.73
C ARG A 219 19.04 -4.49 1.23
N ASP A 220 18.26 -5.16 2.08
CA ASP A 220 17.54 -6.38 1.71
C ASP A 220 16.52 -6.11 0.60
N LEU A 221 15.76 -5.02 0.69
CA LEU A 221 14.84 -4.58 -0.36
C LEU A 221 15.57 -4.25 -1.67
N ARG A 222 16.71 -3.58 -1.62
CA ARG A 222 17.50 -3.31 -2.83
C ARG A 222 18.11 -4.57 -3.43
N ALA A 223 18.52 -5.53 -2.61
CA ALA A 223 19.07 -6.81 -3.07
C ALA A 223 18.07 -7.59 -3.92
N VAL A 224 16.76 -7.51 -3.60
CA VAL A 224 15.68 -8.11 -4.40
C VAL A 224 15.15 -7.20 -5.53
N GLY A 225 15.79 -6.05 -5.77
CA GLY A 225 15.48 -5.16 -6.89
C GLY A 225 14.30 -4.22 -6.66
N THR A 226 13.89 -3.96 -5.42
CA THR A 226 12.79 -3.01 -5.12
C THR A 226 13.13 -1.60 -5.59
N ASP A 227 12.23 -0.97 -6.36
CA ASP A 227 12.45 0.34 -6.98
C ASP A 227 12.03 1.50 -6.07
N PHE A 228 10.90 1.37 -5.37
CA PHE A 228 10.28 2.43 -4.58
C PHE A 228 10.17 2.05 -3.12
N LEU A 229 10.42 3.02 -2.24
CA LEU A 229 10.30 2.84 -0.80
C LEU A 229 9.47 3.97 -0.17
N THR A 230 8.55 3.59 0.73
CA THR A 230 7.84 4.57 1.55
C THR A 230 8.10 4.29 3.04
N LEU A 231 8.32 5.37 3.80
CA LEU A 231 8.57 5.32 5.25
C LEU A 231 7.59 6.24 5.95
N GLY A 232 6.76 5.71 6.84
CA GLY A 232 5.77 6.48 7.57
C GLY A 232 5.75 6.20 9.06
N GLN A 233 5.25 7.15 9.86
CA GLN A 233 5.04 6.92 11.29
C GLN A 233 3.90 5.93 11.51
N TYR A 234 4.11 4.89 12.30
CA TYR A 234 3.02 4.10 12.84
C TYR A 234 2.14 4.97 13.74
N LEU A 235 0.86 5.05 13.40
CA LEU A 235 -0.16 5.70 14.22
C LEU A 235 -1.15 4.64 14.69
N ARG A 236 -1.28 4.47 15.98
CA ARG A 236 -2.15 3.47 16.60
C ARG A 236 -3.61 3.74 16.23
N PRO A 237 -4.29 2.86 15.46
CA PRO A 237 -5.67 3.12 15.04
C PRO A 237 -6.68 3.01 16.19
N SER A 238 -6.49 2.02 17.08
CA SER A 238 -7.38 1.78 18.21
C SER A 238 -6.64 1.15 19.40
N GLN A 239 -7.27 1.10 20.57
CA GLN A 239 -6.64 0.53 21.76
C GLN A 239 -6.28 -0.96 21.64
N ARG A 240 -6.93 -1.71 20.74
CA ARG A 240 -6.62 -3.12 20.47
C ARG A 240 -5.31 -3.33 19.72
N ASN A 241 -4.85 -2.30 19.00
CA ASN A 241 -3.62 -2.35 18.19
C ASN A 241 -2.38 -2.09 19.08
N LEU A 242 -1.20 -2.37 18.54
CA LEU A 242 0.08 -2.12 19.21
C LEU A 242 0.20 -0.66 19.65
N PRO A 243 0.78 -0.37 20.83
CA PRO A 243 1.09 1.01 21.21
C PRO A 243 2.17 1.58 20.29
N VAL A 244 2.15 2.89 20.09
CA VAL A 244 3.29 3.62 19.54
C VAL A 244 4.40 3.59 20.60
N ILE A 245 5.57 3.12 20.23
CA ILE A 245 6.75 3.07 21.11
C ILE A 245 7.49 4.40 21.05
N GLU A 246 7.61 4.98 19.84
CA GLU A 246 8.28 6.25 19.62
C GLU A 246 7.59 7.05 18.51
N TYR A 247 7.47 8.36 18.68
CA TYR A 247 7.16 9.29 17.59
C TYR A 247 8.47 9.78 16.98
N ILE A 248 8.78 9.23 15.79
CA ILE A 248 10.02 9.53 15.07
C ILE A 248 10.00 11.00 14.63
N LYS A 249 11.11 11.71 14.89
CA LYS A 249 11.26 13.11 14.51
C LYS A 249 11.39 13.28 12.99
N PRO A 250 10.92 14.38 12.39
CA PRO A 250 11.03 14.63 10.95
C PRO A 250 12.46 14.55 10.40
N GLU A 251 13.46 14.98 11.19
CA GLU A 251 14.88 14.94 10.82
C GLU A 251 15.37 13.50 10.61
N ARG A 252 14.82 12.54 11.39
CA ARG A 252 15.17 11.13 11.26
C ARG A 252 14.53 10.52 10.01
N PHE A 253 13.32 10.92 9.63
CA PHE A 253 12.73 10.57 8.35
C PHE A 253 13.59 11.09 7.18
N SER A 254 14.06 12.34 7.26
CA SER A 254 14.97 12.93 6.27
C SER A 254 16.31 12.19 6.19
N TYR A 255 16.84 11.71 7.31
CA TYR A 255 18.04 10.89 7.33
C TYR A 255 17.81 9.55 6.63
N TYR A 256 16.73 8.83 6.94
CA TYR A 256 16.38 7.56 6.31
C TYR A 256 16.11 7.72 4.80
N GLN A 257 15.49 8.82 4.39
CA GLN A 257 15.30 9.13 2.99
C GLN A 257 16.62 9.17 2.24
N ARG A 258 17.57 10.00 2.71
CA ARG A 258 18.90 10.10 2.09
C ARG A 258 19.66 8.76 2.09
N ALA A 259 19.58 8.00 3.18
CA ALA A 259 20.21 6.69 3.24
C ALA A 259 19.64 5.69 2.23
N ALA A 260 18.32 5.71 2.01
CA ALA A 260 17.67 4.88 1.00
C ALA A 260 18.00 5.35 -0.43
N GLU A 261 17.98 6.66 -0.69
CA GLU A 261 18.35 7.23 -1.99
C GLU A 261 19.80 6.85 -2.38
N GLN A 262 20.74 6.87 -1.42
CA GLN A 262 22.13 6.44 -1.64
C GLN A 262 22.27 4.96 -2.00
N LEU A 263 21.31 4.11 -1.58
CA LEU A 263 21.27 2.70 -1.97
C LEU A 263 20.68 2.48 -3.38
N GLY A 264 20.21 3.54 -4.06
CA GLY A 264 19.74 3.49 -5.43
C GLY A 264 18.25 3.14 -5.57
N PHE A 265 17.41 3.43 -4.56
CA PHE A 265 15.96 3.46 -4.80
C PHE A 265 15.63 4.59 -5.78
N LEU A 266 14.76 4.32 -6.75
CA LEU A 266 14.38 5.30 -7.77
C LEU A 266 13.49 6.42 -7.21
N TYR A 267 12.72 6.11 -6.18
CA TYR A 267 11.89 7.07 -5.44
C TYR A 267 11.75 6.66 -3.98
N VAL A 268 11.91 7.63 -3.09
CA VAL A 268 11.74 7.43 -1.64
C VAL A 268 10.82 8.53 -1.11
N ALA A 269 9.67 8.14 -0.57
CA ALA A 269 8.83 9.03 0.22
C ALA A 269 9.02 8.72 1.70
N SER A 270 9.48 9.67 2.49
CA SER A 270 9.76 9.49 3.91
C SER A 270 9.27 10.66 4.73
N GLY A 271 8.42 10.40 5.71
CA GLY A 271 7.89 11.43 6.59
C GLY A 271 6.78 10.94 7.52
N PRO A 272 6.46 11.70 8.57
CA PRO A 272 5.53 11.27 9.61
C PRO A 272 4.13 10.89 9.10
N LEU A 273 3.64 11.56 8.08
CA LEU A 273 2.32 11.32 7.50
C LEU A 273 2.35 10.44 6.23
N VAL A 274 3.53 10.02 5.76
CA VAL A 274 3.66 9.13 4.61
C VAL A 274 2.97 7.79 4.88
N ARG A 275 2.32 7.25 3.86
CA ARG A 275 1.66 5.94 3.79
C ARG A 275 2.08 5.24 2.51
N SER A 276 1.85 3.92 2.41
CA SER A 276 2.23 3.14 1.22
C SER A 276 1.70 3.72 -0.10
N SER A 277 0.49 4.30 -0.08
CA SER A 277 -0.12 4.93 -1.26
C SER A 277 -0.01 6.46 -1.27
N TYR A 278 0.72 7.07 -0.31
CA TYR A 278 0.84 8.53 -0.24
C TYR A 278 1.64 9.05 -1.42
N ARG A 279 1.04 9.97 -2.18
CA ARG A 279 1.64 10.56 -3.40
C ARG A 279 2.19 9.51 -4.36
N ALA A 280 1.52 8.36 -4.44
CA ALA A 280 2.00 7.21 -5.21
C ALA A 280 2.25 7.55 -6.69
N GLY A 281 1.47 8.48 -7.27
CA GLY A 281 1.63 8.93 -8.66
C GLY A 281 2.75 9.93 -8.90
N GLU A 282 3.38 10.53 -7.87
CA GLU A 282 4.35 11.63 -8.09
C GLU A 282 5.53 11.25 -8.98
N TYR A 283 6.08 10.05 -8.80
CA TYR A 283 7.19 9.59 -9.63
C TYR A 283 6.83 9.57 -11.12
N PHE A 284 5.65 9.09 -11.46
CA PHE A 284 5.17 9.02 -12.84
C PHE A 284 4.81 10.39 -13.39
N LEU A 285 4.17 11.25 -12.58
CA LEU A 285 3.84 12.61 -12.97
C LEU A 285 5.10 13.45 -13.23
N HIS A 286 6.16 13.31 -12.43
CA HIS A 286 7.43 13.98 -12.65
C HIS A 286 8.16 13.50 -13.90
N ARG A 287 8.08 12.20 -14.23
CA ARG A 287 8.66 11.65 -15.47
C ARG A 287 7.94 12.09 -16.74
N MET A 288 6.61 12.26 -16.66
CA MET A 288 5.84 12.81 -17.77
C MET A 288 6.14 14.29 -18.03
N ILE A 289 6.60 15.04 -17.01
CA ILE A 289 6.97 16.46 -17.12
C ILE A 289 8.44 16.65 -17.52
N LYS A 290 9.31 15.70 -17.22
CA LYS A 290 10.72 15.70 -17.63
C LYS A 290 11.06 14.34 -18.25
N PRO A 291 10.93 14.15 -19.57
CA PRO A 291 11.53 12.99 -20.22
C PRO A 291 13.04 13.01 -19.92
N ILE A 292 13.57 11.86 -19.49
CA ILE A 292 15.01 11.71 -19.28
C ILE A 292 15.67 11.82 -20.65
N THR A 293 16.37 12.94 -20.89
CA THR A 293 17.30 13.14 -22.03
C THR A 293 18.49 12.24 -21.87
#